data_75265d3f0213f7463eef14cec8814d92
#
_entry.id   75265d3f0213f7463eef14cec8814d92
#
_cell.length_a   1.000
_cell.length_b   1.000
_cell.length_c   1.000
_cell.angle_alpha   90.00
_cell.angle_beta   90.00
_cell.angle_gamma   90.00
#
_symmetry.space_group_name_H-M   'P 1'
#
loop_
_entity.id
_entity.type
_entity.pdbx_description
1 polymer ?
#
loop_
_entity_poly.entity_id
_entity_poly.type
_entity_poly.pdbx_seq_one_letter_code
_entity_poly.pdbx_strand_id
1 'polypeptide(L)'
;MSRERIDKLLVELGLAESRTKAQALVMSGVVLVDEKRIEKSSESFERSATIRLKGASNELRYVGRGGLKLEAALAEFKIDPTGFECIDIGASTGGFTDCLLQHGAANVIAIDVGTNQLVWSLRNDSRVEVRDHTNARELSPDDFGKQFDLAVMDVSFISVTKILPAVLPLLKPTGKLVVLIKPQFEVGRGEVGKGGIVRETEKHERVVAEINDFAFGMGLRDEGLIESPITG
;
A
#
# COMPACT_ATOMS: atom_id res chain seq x y z
N MET A 1 -14.30 12.22 38.98
CA MET A 1 -13.56 12.51 37.75
C MET A 1 -14.58 12.64 36.61
N SER A 2 -14.41 13.56 35.66
CA SER A 2 -15.40 13.79 34.62
C SER A 2 -15.32 12.69 33.55
N ARG A 3 -16.43 12.02 33.29
CA ARG A 3 -16.56 11.06 32.19
C ARG A 3 -16.96 11.80 30.92
N GLU A 4 -16.37 11.41 29.79
CA GLU A 4 -16.69 11.96 28.48
C GLU A 4 -16.99 10.83 27.49
N ARG A 5 -17.79 11.12 26.46
CA ARG A 5 -18.17 10.17 25.43
C ARG A 5 -16.95 9.74 24.60
N ILE A 6 -16.91 8.44 24.25
CA ILE A 6 -15.80 7.89 23.46
C ILE A 6 -15.63 8.59 22.09
N ASP A 7 -16.75 8.98 21.43
CA ASP A 7 -16.67 9.67 20.14
C ASP A 7 -16.03 11.06 20.24
N LYS A 8 -16.12 11.72 21.40
CA LYS A 8 -15.43 12.97 21.66
C LYS A 8 -13.98 12.75 22.09
N LEU A 9 -13.73 11.77 22.98
CA LEU A 9 -12.39 11.44 23.45
C LEU A 9 -11.47 11.04 22.28
N LEU A 10 -11.98 10.29 21.30
CA LEU A 10 -11.22 9.92 20.10
C LEU A 10 -10.77 11.15 19.30
N VAL A 11 -11.61 12.18 19.21
CA VAL A 11 -11.24 13.43 18.51
C VAL A 11 -10.25 14.25 19.37
N GLU A 12 -10.50 14.38 20.66
CA GLU A 12 -9.61 15.11 21.58
C GLU A 12 -8.20 14.51 21.64
N LEU A 13 -8.09 13.17 21.53
CA LEU A 13 -6.83 12.43 21.52
C LEU A 13 -6.16 12.38 20.14
N GLY A 14 -6.76 12.99 19.11
CA GLY A 14 -6.24 12.94 17.74
C GLY A 14 -6.37 11.58 17.05
N LEU A 15 -7.12 10.64 17.64
CA LEU A 15 -7.37 9.31 17.09
C LEU A 15 -8.45 9.29 16.00
N ALA A 16 -9.17 10.41 15.82
CA ALA A 16 -10.13 10.62 14.75
C ALA A 16 -10.20 12.11 14.39
N GLU A 17 -10.29 12.41 13.09
CA GLU A 17 -10.36 13.80 12.59
C GLU A 17 -11.72 14.48 12.88
N SER A 18 -12.77 13.70 13.11
CA SER A 18 -14.12 14.20 13.38
C SER A 18 -14.94 13.19 14.19
N ARG A 19 -16.02 13.68 14.84
CA ARG A 19 -16.94 12.81 15.56
C ARG A 19 -17.59 11.75 14.67
N THR A 20 -17.88 12.06 13.42
CA THR A 20 -18.44 11.10 12.46
C THR A 20 -17.43 9.99 12.17
N LYS A 21 -16.14 10.32 11.98
CA LYS A 21 -15.08 9.31 11.82
C LYS A 21 -14.86 8.51 13.11
N ALA A 22 -14.91 9.15 14.28
CA ALA A 22 -14.83 8.46 15.57
C ALA A 22 -15.95 7.42 15.73
N GLN A 23 -17.18 7.77 15.36
CA GLN A 23 -18.31 6.84 15.38
C GLN A 23 -18.12 5.67 14.42
N ALA A 24 -17.60 5.92 13.22
CA ALA A 24 -17.28 4.85 12.25
C ALA A 24 -16.20 3.90 12.80
N LEU A 25 -15.15 4.41 13.47
CA LEU A 25 -14.13 3.59 14.13
C LEU A 25 -14.72 2.71 15.25
N VAL A 26 -15.64 3.22 16.04
CA VAL A 26 -16.34 2.43 17.06
C VAL A 26 -17.20 1.34 16.40
N MET A 27 -17.96 1.69 15.38
CA MET A 27 -18.82 0.72 14.64
C MET A 27 -18.00 -0.37 13.94
N SER A 28 -16.82 -0.06 13.44
CA SER A 28 -15.91 -1.07 12.87
C SER A 28 -15.26 -1.97 13.93
N GLY A 29 -15.43 -1.65 15.21
CA GLY A 29 -14.98 -2.47 16.34
C GLY A 29 -13.46 -2.43 16.56
N VAL A 30 -12.79 -1.39 16.07
CA VAL A 30 -11.35 -1.21 16.26
C VAL A 30 -11.00 -0.41 17.52
N VAL A 31 -11.97 0.23 18.17
CA VAL A 31 -11.73 1.02 19.38
C VAL A 31 -11.64 0.14 20.62
N LEU A 32 -10.56 0.24 21.35
CA LEU A 32 -10.34 -0.43 22.64
C LEU A 32 -10.20 0.63 23.75
N VAL A 33 -10.87 0.39 24.86
CA VAL A 33 -10.70 1.15 26.11
C VAL A 33 -10.32 0.15 27.21
N ASP A 34 -9.18 0.32 27.83
CA ASP A 34 -8.61 -0.62 28.80
C ASP A 34 -8.65 -2.06 28.29
N GLU A 35 -8.21 -2.25 27.04
CA GLU A 35 -8.15 -3.52 26.29
C GLU A 35 -9.52 -4.15 25.98
N LYS A 36 -10.63 -3.50 26.27
CA LYS A 36 -11.99 -3.97 25.96
C LYS A 36 -12.53 -3.26 24.73
N ARG A 37 -13.07 -4.03 23.80
CA ARG A 37 -13.72 -3.51 22.60
C ARG A 37 -14.96 -2.69 22.97
N ILE A 38 -15.10 -1.53 22.35
CA ILE A 38 -16.25 -0.65 22.52
C ILE A 38 -17.20 -0.84 21.33
N GLU A 39 -18.48 -0.97 21.63
CA GLU A 39 -19.52 -1.22 20.62
C GLU A 39 -20.42 -0.03 20.37
N LYS A 40 -20.49 0.92 21.30
CA LYS A 40 -21.36 2.08 21.20
C LYS A 40 -20.59 3.38 21.30
N SER A 41 -20.66 4.21 20.29
CA SER A 41 -19.99 5.52 20.23
C SER A 41 -20.47 6.53 21.29
N SER A 42 -21.60 6.23 21.93
CA SER A 42 -22.16 7.05 23.04
C SER A 42 -21.67 6.65 24.42
N GLU A 43 -20.92 5.54 24.56
CA GLU A 43 -20.35 5.14 25.83
C GLU A 43 -19.40 6.20 26.36
N SER A 44 -19.41 6.39 27.71
CA SER A 44 -18.60 7.41 28.37
C SER A 44 -17.57 6.78 29.27
N PHE A 45 -16.33 7.30 29.19
CA PHE A 45 -15.17 6.81 29.92
C PHE A 45 -14.49 7.96 30.67
N GLU A 46 -13.70 7.62 31.66
CA GLU A 46 -12.84 8.58 32.34
C GLU A 46 -11.75 9.05 31.37
N ARG A 47 -11.34 10.31 31.46
CA ARG A 47 -10.26 10.86 30.63
C ARG A 47 -8.90 10.17 30.88
N SER A 48 -8.76 9.49 32.00
CA SER A 48 -7.59 8.70 32.38
C SER A 48 -7.58 7.28 31.78
N ALA A 49 -8.69 6.83 31.16
CA ALA A 49 -8.77 5.52 30.56
C ALA A 49 -7.79 5.38 29.38
N THR A 50 -7.18 4.22 29.24
CA THR A 50 -6.28 3.93 28.11
C THR A 50 -7.10 3.65 26.87
N ILE A 51 -7.15 4.63 25.96
CA ILE A 51 -7.90 4.52 24.71
C ILE A 51 -6.92 4.28 23.56
N ARG A 52 -7.14 3.21 22.80
CA ARG A 52 -6.35 2.90 21.60
C ARG A 52 -7.20 2.28 20.49
N LEU A 53 -6.69 2.33 19.30
CA LEU A 53 -7.26 1.60 18.16
C LEU A 53 -6.57 0.23 18.06
N LYS A 54 -7.35 -0.83 17.85
CA LYS A 54 -6.84 -2.19 17.64
C LYS A 54 -6.00 -2.21 16.36
N GLY A 55 -4.74 -2.62 16.48
CA GLY A 55 -3.80 -2.57 15.37
C GLY A 55 -3.02 -1.25 15.24
N ALA A 56 -3.27 -0.24 16.10
CA ALA A 56 -2.72 1.10 15.96
C ALA A 56 -1.19 1.23 16.21
N SER A 57 -0.49 0.22 16.64
CA SER A 57 0.93 0.37 16.95
C SER A 57 1.86 0.41 15.72
N ASN A 58 1.44 -0.13 14.55
CA ASN A 58 2.20 -0.05 13.29
C ASN A 58 1.32 0.20 12.06
N GLU A 59 -0.02 0.03 12.15
CA GLU A 59 -0.92 0.12 10.99
C GLU A 59 -1.34 1.57 10.64
N LEU A 60 -1.08 2.54 11.55
CA LEU A 60 -1.39 3.96 11.34
C LEU A 60 -0.20 4.80 10.84
N ARG A 61 0.95 4.18 10.60
CA ARG A 61 2.11 4.91 10.07
C ARG A 61 1.86 5.44 8.66
N TYR A 62 1.11 4.68 7.87
CA TYR A 62 0.72 5.01 6.52
C TYR A 62 -0.81 4.98 6.38
N VAL A 63 -1.34 5.66 5.38
CA VAL A 63 -2.79 5.68 5.09
C VAL A 63 -3.37 4.29 4.78
N GLY A 64 -2.53 3.29 4.60
CA GLY A 64 -2.90 1.89 4.39
C GLY A 64 -1.77 0.94 4.79
N ARG A 65 -2.13 -0.30 5.18
CA ARG A 65 -1.16 -1.36 5.57
C ARG A 65 -0.11 -1.65 4.49
N GLY A 66 -0.46 -1.39 3.22
CA GLY A 66 0.47 -1.54 2.11
C GLY A 66 1.79 -0.81 2.31
N GLY A 67 1.77 0.38 2.92
CA GLY A 67 2.98 1.16 3.19
C GLY A 67 4.07 0.40 3.96
N LEU A 68 3.68 -0.48 4.89
CA LEU A 68 4.64 -1.32 5.64
C LEU A 68 5.38 -2.33 4.75
N LYS A 69 4.72 -2.81 3.68
CA LYS A 69 5.35 -3.73 2.72
C LYS A 69 6.46 -3.02 1.94
N LEU A 70 6.15 -1.82 1.46
CA LEU A 70 7.13 -1.02 0.72
C LEU A 70 8.26 -0.55 1.63
N GLU A 71 7.96 -0.11 2.84
CA GLU A 71 8.97 0.28 3.83
C GLU A 71 10.00 -0.83 4.06
N ALA A 72 9.53 -2.08 4.25
CA ALA A 72 10.43 -3.21 4.41
C ALA A 72 11.32 -3.42 3.18
N ALA A 73 10.76 -3.31 1.98
CA ALA A 73 11.54 -3.41 0.74
C ALA A 73 12.56 -2.29 0.59
N LEU A 74 12.18 -1.03 0.86
CA LEU A 74 13.11 0.11 0.81
C LEU A 74 14.28 -0.08 1.76
N ALA A 75 14.01 -0.55 2.99
CA ALA A 75 15.03 -0.80 4.00
C ALA A 75 15.97 -1.94 3.61
N GLU A 76 15.44 -3.10 3.18
CA GLU A 76 16.23 -4.27 2.81
C GLU A 76 17.12 -4.00 1.59
N PHE A 77 16.54 -3.43 0.53
CA PHE A 77 17.26 -3.16 -0.71
C PHE A 77 18.03 -1.83 -0.68
N LYS A 78 18.05 -1.14 0.47
CA LYS A 78 18.74 0.14 0.69
C LYS A 78 18.37 1.17 -0.39
N ILE A 79 17.09 1.28 -0.70
CA ILE A 79 16.56 2.26 -1.63
C ILE A 79 16.18 3.50 -0.84
N ASP A 80 16.86 4.61 -1.09
CA ASP A 80 16.51 5.94 -0.57
C ASP A 80 15.76 6.71 -1.66
N PRO A 81 14.44 6.90 -1.56
CA PRO A 81 13.67 7.60 -2.57
C PRO A 81 13.75 9.13 -2.47
N THR A 82 14.60 9.67 -1.60
CA THR A 82 14.74 11.12 -1.44
C THR A 82 15.01 11.82 -2.76
N GLY A 83 14.13 12.73 -3.13
CA GLY A 83 14.23 13.50 -4.37
C GLY A 83 13.83 12.74 -5.65
N PHE A 84 13.36 11.49 -5.54
CA PHE A 84 12.99 10.68 -6.70
C PHE A 84 11.65 11.10 -7.30
N GLU A 85 11.58 10.96 -8.64
CA GLU A 85 10.33 10.90 -9.39
C GLU A 85 9.85 9.44 -9.35
N CYS A 86 8.71 9.18 -8.71
CA CYS A 86 8.19 7.84 -8.49
C CYS A 86 6.86 7.61 -9.22
N ILE A 87 6.58 6.34 -9.52
CA ILE A 87 5.28 5.89 -10.03
C ILE A 87 4.79 4.70 -9.20
N ASP A 88 3.54 4.78 -8.72
CA ASP A 88 2.87 3.76 -7.91
C ASP A 88 1.77 3.09 -8.74
N ILE A 89 1.97 1.82 -9.10
CA ILE A 89 1.09 1.04 -9.97
C ILE A 89 0.17 0.17 -9.10
N GLY A 90 -1.13 0.48 -9.10
CA GLY A 90 -2.12 -0.14 -8.22
C GLY A 90 -2.17 0.57 -6.87
N ALA A 91 -2.18 1.90 -6.89
CA ALA A 91 -2.06 2.73 -5.70
C ALA A 91 -3.16 2.50 -4.66
N SER A 92 -4.37 2.09 -5.07
CA SER A 92 -5.50 1.83 -4.17
C SER A 92 -5.71 2.98 -3.16
N THR A 93 -5.75 2.71 -1.86
CA THR A 93 -5.88 3.74 -0.81
C THR A 93 -4.66 4.65 -0.67
N GLY A 94 -3.51 4.29 -1.26
CA GLY A 94 -2.30 5.11 -1.29
C GLY A 94 -1.22 4.69 -0.30
N GLY A 95 -1.23 3.45 0.17
CA GLY A 95 -0.24 2.99 1.15
C GLY A 95 1.20 3.10 0.65
N PHE A 96 1.47 2.71 -0.60
CA PHE A 96 2.80 2.83 -1.21
C PHE A 96 3.13 4.31 -1.52
N THR A 97 2.18 5.05 -2.09
CA THR A 97 2.32 6.49 -2.34
C THR A 97 2.72 7.24 -1.07
N ASP A 98 2.01 7.02 0.04
CA ASP A 98 2.30 7.66 1.33
C ASP A 98 3.68 7.27 1.87
N CYS A 99 4.05 5.99 1.74
CA CYS A 99 5.38 5.51 2.13
C CYS A 99 6.48 6.25 1.34
N LEU A 100 6.36 6.36 0.02
CA LEU A 100 7.32 7.08 -0.82
C LEU A 100 7.47 8.55 -0.40
N LEU A 101 6.34 9.23 -0.18
CA LEU A 101 6.34 10.65 0.24
C LEU A 101 6.96 10.86 1.62
N GLN A 102 6.69 9.96 2.58
CA GLN A 102 7.29 10.03 3.91
C GLN A 102 8.79 9.74 3.89
N HIS A 103 9.29 8.98 2.90
CA HIS A 103 10.71 8.73 2.66
C HIS A 103 11.33 9.75 1.69
N GLY A 104 10.68 10.89 1.43
CA GLY A 104 11.29 12.02 0.75
C GLY A 104 11.20 12.02 -0.78
N ALA A 105 10.36 11.18 -1.39
CA ALA A 105 10.11 11.26 -2.83
C ALA A 105 9.67 12.69 -3.24
N ALA A 106 10.21 13.20 -4.33
CA ALA A 106 9.88 14.54 -4.83
C ALA A 106 8.47 14.58 -5.38
N ASN A 107 8.12 13.59 -6.21
CA ASN A 107 6.78 13.44 -6.78
C ASN A 107 6.41 11.95 -6.90
N VAL A 108 5.11 11.67 -6.81
CA VAL A 108 4.55 10.34 -7.04
C VAL A 108 3.37 10.43 -7.98
N ILE A 109 3.40 9.68 -9.09
CA ILE A 109 2.23 9.46 -9.93
C ILE A 109 1.55 8.18 -9.46
N ALA A 110 0.35 8.32 -8.89
CA ALA A 110 -0.45 7.23 -8.36
C ALA A 110 -1.47 6.76 -9.40
N ILE A 111 -1.33 5.53 -9.87
CA ILE A 111 -2.14 4.93 -10.94
C ILE A 111 -3.02 3.83 -10.38
N ASP A 112 -4.32 3.88 -10.71
CA ASP A 112 -5.26 2.81 -10.39
C ASP A 112 -6.34 2.67 -11.48
N VAL A 113 -6.81 1.43 -11.69
CA VAL A 113 -7.97 1.16 -12.58
C VAL A 113 -9.30 1.55 -11.94
N GLY A 114 -9.33 1.64 -10.61
CA GLY A 114 -10.49 2.07 -9.83
C GLY A 114 -10.69 3.58 -9.86
N THR A 115 -11.73 4.02 -9.18
CA THR A 115 -12.08 5.43 -9.05
C THR A 115 -12.07 5.87 -7.60
N ASN A 116 -11.49 7.03 -7.33
CA ASN A 116 -11.55 7.66 -6.00
C ASN A 116 -11.10 6.74 -4.85
N GLN A 117 -10.18 5.81 -5.12
CA GLN A 117 -9.68 4.91 -4.09
C GLN A 117 -8.65 5.59 -3.19
N LEU A 118 -7.80 6.43 -3.77
CA LEU A 118 -6.76 7.15 -3.05
C LEU A 118 -7.39 8.07 -2.00
N VAL A 119 -6.86 8.05 -0.78
CA VAL A 119 -7.36 8.90 0.32
C VAL A 119 -7.24 10.38 -0.01
N TRP A 120 -8.19 11.17 0.55
CA TRP A 120 -8.30 12.59 0.24
C TRP A 120 -7.03 13.39 0.55
N SER A 121 -6.31 13.08 1.63
CA SER A 121 -5.06 13.75 1.99
C SER A 121 -3.99 13.64 0.91
N LEU A 122 -3.83 12.46 0.31
CA LEU A 122 -2.87 12.22 -0.77
C LEU A 122 -3.33 12.86 -2.10
N ARG A 123 -4.65 12.84 -2.39
CA ARG A 123 -5.19 13.50 -3.58
C ARG A 123 -4.93 15.01 -3.59
N ASN A 124 -4.77 15.63 -2.41
CA ASN A 124 -4.53 17.06 -2.28
C ASN A 124 -3.07 17.40 -1.94
N ASP A 125 -2.18 16.42 -1.88
CA ASP A 125 -0.74 16.68 -1.75
C ASP A 125 -0.19 17.16 -3.11
N SER A 126 0.46 18.29 -3.12
CA SER A 126 1.02 18.91 -4.35
C SER A 126 2.09 18.05 -5.03
N ARG A 127 2.62 17.04 -4.33
CA ARG A 127 3.62 16.09 -4.85
C ARG A 127 2.96 14.86 -5.51
N VAL A 128 1.63 14.73 -5.44
CA VAL A 128 0.90 13.56 -5.96
C VAL A 128 0.09 13.92 -7.19
N GLU A 129 0.36 13.25 -8.29
CA GLU A 129 -0.51 13.22 -9.45
C GLU A 129 -1.35 11.95 -9.44
N VAL A 130 -2.67 12.06 -9.50
CA VAL A 130 -3.59 10.92 -9.44
C VAL A 130 -4.14 10.60 -10.82
N ARG A 131 -3.99 9.36 -11.26
CA ARG A 131 -4.54 8.84 -12.51
C ARG A 131 -5.47 7.66 -12.23
N ASP A 132 -6.72 7.98 -11.93
CA ASP A 132 -7.81 7.01 -11.85
C ASP A 132 -8.15 6.45 -13.25
N HIS A 133 -8.87 5.33 -13.32
CA HIS A 133 -9.31 4.67 -14.56
C HIS A 133 -8.18 4.33 -15.54
N THR A 134 -6.97 4.19 -15.06
CA THR A 134 -5.79 3.99 -15.90
C THR A 134 -5.36 2.52 -15.87
N ASN A 135 -5.38 1.89 -17.05
CA ASN A 135 -4.94 0.51 -17.21
C ASN A 135 -3.41 0.46 -17.32
N ALA A 136 -2.75 -0.10 -16.32
CA ALA A 136 -1.29 -0.16 -16.28
C ALA A 136 -0.64 -0.94 -17.45
N ARG A 137 -1.40 -1.78 -18.18
CA ARG A 137 -0.91 -2.46 -19.38
C ARG A 137 -0.77 -1.55 -20.60
N GLU A 138 -1.40 -0.39 -20.58
CA GLU A 138 -1.51 0.52 -21.71
C GLU A 138 -0.65 1.77 -21.52
N LEU A 139 0.15 1.81 -20.44
CA LEU A 139 1.04 2.93 -20.16
C LEU A 139 2.14 3.06 -21.22
N SER A 140 2.43 4.29 -21.57
CA SER A 140 3.48 4.66 -22.51
C SER A 140 4.33 5.81 -21.97
N PRO A 141 5.61 5.91 -22.30
CA PRO A 141 6.44 7.09 -21.97
C PRO A 141 5.82 8.42 -22.41
N ASP A 142 5.07 8.42 -23.52
CA ASP A 142 4.42 9.63 -24.04
C ASP A 142 3.33 10.16 -23.10
N ASP A 143 2.77 9.32 -22.22
CA ASP A 143 1.75 9.72 -21.25
C ASP A 143 2.31 10.65 -20.15
N PHE A 144 3.62 10.64 -19.95
CA PHE A 144 4.26 11.27 -18.78
C PHE A 144 5.25 12.39 -19.13
N GLY A 145 5.83 12.37 -20.32
CA GLY A 145 6.85 13.33 -20.74
C GLY A 145 8.14 13.30 -19.88
N LYS A 146 8.29 12.31 -19.01
CA LYS A 146 9.45 12.09 -18.13
C LYS A 146 9.63 10.61 -17.82
N GLN A 147 10.81 10.23 -17.33
CA GLN A 147 11.08 8.90 -16.80
C GLN A 147 11.23 8.95 -15.28
N PHE A 148 11.03 7.79 -14.64
CA PHE A 148 10.99 7.61 -13.19
C PHE A 148 12.27 6.99 -12.64
N ASP A 149 12.64 7.42 -11.43
CA ASP A 149 13.73 6.84 -10.67
C ASP A 149 13.31 5.53 -10.01
N LEU A 150 12.04 5.43 -9.60
CA LEU A 150 11.49 4.26 -8.92
C LEU A 150 10.04 4.01 -9.37
N ALA A 151 9.78 2.79 -9.82
CA ALA A 151 8.43 2.27 -9.95
C ALA A 151 8.15 1.28 -8.82
N VAL A 152 6.96 1.39 -8.20
CA VAL A 152 6.48 0.42 -7.21
C VAL A 152 5.17 -0.16 -7.70
N MET A 153 4.92 -1.46 -7.41
CA MET A 153 3.76 -2.16 -7.95
C MET A 153 3.12 -3.08 -6.90
N ASP A 154 1.84 -2.82 -6.58
CA ASP A 154 0.99 -3.68 -5.73
C ASP A 154 -0.36 -3.96 -6.44
N VAL A 155 -0.32 -4.73 -7.52
CA VAL A 155 -1.50 -5.04 -8.34
C VAL A 155 -2.20 -6.31 -7.89
N SER A 156 -3.51 -6.41 -8.19
CA SER A 156 -4.35 -7.56 -7.87
C SER A 156 -5.12 -8.03 -9.10
N PHE A 157 -5.44 -9.33 -9.14
CA PHE A 157 -6.23 -9.98 -10.20
C PHE A 157 -5.57 -10.01 -11.60
N ILE A 158 -4.29 -9.76 -11.67
CA ILE A 158 -3.49 -9.77 -12.89
C ILE A 158 -2.07 -10.21 -12.56
N SER A 159 -1.44 -10.96 -13.47
CA SER A 159 -0.02 -11.26 -13.39
C SER A 159 0.83 -10.01 -13.64
N VAL A 160 1.89 -9.84 -12.86
CA VAL A 160 2.84 -8.74 -13.04
C VAL A 160 3.54 -8.79 -14.40
N THR A 161 3.73 -9.98 -14.97
CA THR A 161 4.34 -10.17 -16.30
C THR A 161 3.57 -9.48 -17.43
N LYS A 162 2.25 -9.25 -17.24
CA LYS A 162 1.40 -8.53 -18.21
C LYS A 162 1.53 -7.00 -18.13
N ILE A 163 2.11 -6.50 -17.05
CA ILE A 163 2.24 -5.05 -16.79
C ILE A 163 3.70 -4.60 -17.01
N LEU A 164 4.66 -5.44 -16.66
CA LEU A 164 6.09 -5.11 -16.78
C LEU A 164 6.49 -4.53 -18.14
N PRO A 165 6.01 -5.06 -19.32
CA PRO A 165 6.35 -4.49 -20.61
C PRO A 165 5.97 -3.02 -20.80
N ALA A 166 4.87 -2.58 -20.18
CA ALA A 166 4.42 -1.19 -20.23
C ALA A 166 5.13 -0.29 -19.20
N VAL A 167 5.54 -0.86 -18.07
CA VAL A 167 6.18 -0.10 -16.99
C VAL A 167 7.69 0.10 -17.21
N LEU A 168 8.38 -0.92 -17.75
CA LEU A 168 9.83 -0.86 -17.91
C LEU A 168 10.32 0.34 -18.75
N PRO A 169 9.69 0.73 -19.87
CA PRO A 169 10.09 1.91 -20.64
C PRO A 169 9.92 3.24 -19.91
N LEU A 170 9.12 3.26 -18.84
CA LEU A 170 8.90 4.45 -18.00
C LEU A 170 10.09 4.74 -17.08
N LEU A 171 10.93 3.74 -16.80
CA LEU A 171 12.06 3.89 -15.90
C LEU A 171 13.27 4.53 -16.60
N LYS A 172 14.01 5.32 -15.85
CA LYS A 172 15.35 5.76 -16.24
C LYS A 172 16.28 4.53 -16.41
N PRO A 173 17.38 4.65 -17.16
CA PRO A 173 18.35 3.54 -17.30
C PRO A 173 18.90 3.02 -15.96
N THR A 174 18.97 3.88 -14.94
CA THR A 174 19.37 3.55 -13.56
C THR A 174 18.16 3.37 -12.62
N GLY A 175 16.95 3.46 -13.16
CA GLY A 175 15.72 3.37 -12.40
C GLY A 175 15.53 1.98 -11.78
N LYS A 176 14.83 1.94 -10.67
CA LYS A 176 14.54 0.72 -9.90
C LYS A 176 13.07 0.36 -9.98
N LEU A 177 12.79 -0.92 -9.81
CA LEU A 177 11.44 -1.46 -9.76
C LEU A 177 11.28 -2.33 -8.51
N VAL A 178 10.26 -2.04 -7.70
CA VAL A 178 9.85 -2.87 -6.55
C VAL A 178 8.47 -3.44 -6.84
N VAL A 179 8.36 -4.76 -6.86
CA VAL A 179 7.12 -5.47 -7.20
C VAL A 179 6.68 -6.35 -6.04
N LEU A 180 5.45 -6.20 -5.61
CA LEU A 180 4.82 -7.17 -4.71
C LEU A 180 4.28 -8.35 -5.51
N ILE A 181 4.95 -9.48 -5.41
CA ILE A 181 4.52 -10.72 -6.04
C ILE A 181 3.42 -11.37 -5.20
N LYS A 182 2.30 -11.68 -5.84
CA LYS A 182 1.15 -12.33 -5.20
C LYS A 182 0.90 -13.68 -5.87
N PRO A 183 1.37 -14.80 -5.31
CA PRO A 183 1.28 -16.11 -5.96
C PRO A 183 -0.12 -16.47 -6.45
N GLN A 184 -1.17 -16.05 -5.75
CA GLN A 184 -2.56 -16.33 -6.14
C GLN A 184 -2.99 -15.69 -7.47
N PHE A 185 -2.28 -14.68 -7.97
CA PHE A 185 -2.55 -14.05 -9.27
C PHE A 185 -1.55 -14.45 -10.35
N GLU A 186 -0.54 -15.24 -9.98
CA GLU A 186 0.53 -15.69 -10.87
C GLU A 186 0.38 -17.18 -11.26
N VAL A 187 -0.08 -18.02 -10.34
CA VAL A 187 -0.31 -19.44 -10.63
C VAL A 187 -1.45 -19.65 -11.63
N GLY A 188 -1.43 -20.77 -12.33
CA GLY A 188 -2.44 -21.16 -13.32
C GLY A 188 -3.85 -21.33 -12.72
N ARG A 189 -4.86 -21.35 -13.62
CA ARG A 189 -6.23 -21.67 -13.21
C ARG A 189 -6.29 -23.05 -12.56
N GLY A 190 -6.92 -23.16 -11.38
CA GLY A 190 -7.05 -24.41 -10.63
C GLY A 190 -5.91 -24.68 -9.63
N GLU A 191 -4.86 -23.87 -9.62
CA GLU A 191 -3.77 -24.03 -8.64
C GLU A 191 -3.95 -23.17 -7.36
N VAL A 192 -4.93 -22.27 -7.39
CA VAL A 192 -5.30 -21.46 -6.22
C VAL A 192 -6.15 -22.30 -5.28
N GLY A 193 -5.71 -22.40 -4.02
CA GLY A 193 -6.39 -23.18 -3.00
C GLY A 193 -7.69 -22.54 -2.48
N LYS A 194 -8.34 -23.22 -1.55
CA LYS A 194 -9.56 -22.72 -0.90
C LYS A 194 -9.30 -21.36 -0.23
N GLY A 195 -10.19 -20.43 -0.47
CA GLY A 195 -10.10 -19.06 0.05
C GLY A 195 -9.19 -18.13 -0.75
N GLY A 196 -8.77 -18.51 -1.94
CA GLY A 196 -7.93 -17.65 -2.80
C GLY A 196 -6.46 -17.62 -2.39
N ILE A 197 -5.98 -18.61 -1.62
CA ILE A 197 -4.63 -18.63 -1.06
C ILE A 197 -3.83 -19.79 -1.67
N VAL A 198 -2.62 -19.51 -2.09
CA VAL A 198 -1.60 -20.50 -2.45
C VAL A 198 -0.72 -20.72 -1.21
N ARG A 199 -0.63 -21.95 -0.73
CA ARG A 199 0.07 -22.29 0.53
C ARG A 199 1.32 -23.12 0.31
N GLU A 200 1.43 -23.74 -0.83
CA GLU A 200 2.53 -24.64 -1.16
C GLU A 200 3.78 -23.83 -1.49
N THR A 201 4.85 -24.06 -0.74
CA THR A 201 6.14 -23.37 -0.90
C THR A 201 6.71 -23.53 -2.30
N GLU A 202 6.58 -24.73 -2.88
CA GLU A 202 7.06 -25.05 -4.24
C GLU A 202 6.37 -24.17 -5.30
N LYS A 203 5.09 -23.82 -5.09
CA LYS A 203 4.38 -22.92 -6.00
C LYS A 203 4.87 -21.48 -5.85
N HIS A 204 5.19 -21.03 -4.62
CA HIS A 204 5.76 -19.70 -4.40
C HIS A 204 7.13 -19.59 -5.06
N GLU A 205 8.01 -20.58 -4.86
CA GLU A 205 9.34 -20.61 -5.47
C GLU A 205 9.27 -20.63 -7.00
N ARG A 206 8.37 -21.44 -7.56
CA ARG A 206 8.15 -21.50 -9.00
C ARG A 206 7.70 -20.13 -9.55
N VAL A 207 6.70 -19.50 -8.91
CA VAL A 207 6.19 -18.18 -9.33
C VAL A 207 7.31 -17.13 -9.32
N VAL A 208 8.11 -17.10 -8.27
CA VAL A 208 9.25 -16.18 -8.19
C VAL A 208 10.25 -16.45 -9.32
N ALA A 209 10.59 -17.69 -9.57
CA ALA A 209 11.51 -18.07 -10.65
C ALA A 209 10.96 -17.65 -12.03
N GLU A 210 9.69 -17.94 -12.31
CA GLU A 210 9.04 -17.57 -13.58
C GLU A 210 9.04 -16.04 -13.81
N ILE A 211 8.77 -15.25 -12.75
CA ILE A 211 8.78 -13.78 -12.84
C ILE A 211 10.20 -13.26 -13.03
N ASN A 212 11.19 -13.82 -12.32
CA ASN A 212 12.60 -13.43 -12.47
C ASN A 212 13.12 -13.74 -13.86
N ASP A 213 12.83 -14.93 -14.40
CA ASP A 213 13.20 -15.30 -15.76
C ASP A 213 12.58 -14.36 -16.80
N PHE A 214 11.31 -14.01 -16.62
CA PHE A 214 10.63 -13.06 -17.47
C PHE A 214 11.29 -11.66 -17.40
N ALA A 215 11.53 -11.16 -16.20
CA ALA A 215 12.17 -9.87 -15.97
C ALA A 215 13.61 -9.83 -16.53
N PHE A 216 14.37 -10.90 -16.35
CA PHE A 216 15.72 -11.04 -16.91
C PHE A 216 15.68 -11.01 -18.44
N GLY A 217 14.70 -11.70 -19.07
CA GLY A 217 14.49 -11.65 -20.52
C GLY A 217 14.18 -10.25 -21.06
N MET A 218 13.72 -9.34 -20.20
CA MET A 218 13.48 -7.92 -20.50
C MET A 218 14.68 -7.02 -20.18
N GLY A 219 15.82 -7.58 -19.72
CA GLY A 219 17.02 -6.83 -19.40
C GLY A 219 17.08 -6.28 -17.97
N LEU A 220 16.14 -6.66 -17.11
CA LEU A 220 16.19 -6.35 -15.68
C LEU A 220 17.18 -7.26 -14.94
N ARG A 221 17.72 -6.76 -13.83
CA ARG A 221 18.55 -7.53 -12.92
C ARG A 221 17.81 -7.72 -11.61
N ASP A 222 17.88 -8.92 -11.06
CA ASP A 222 17.35 -9.21 -9.72
C ASP A 222 18.31 -8.63 -8.67
N GLU A 223 17.76 -7.77 -7.80
CA GLU A 223 18.47 -7.14 -6.67
C GLU A 223 18.14 -7.86 -5.34
N GLY A 224 17.20 -8.80 -5.35
CA GLY A 224 16.81 -9.60 -4.20
C GLY A 224 15.31 -9.80 -4.01
N LEU A 225 14.99 -10.65 -3.05
CA LEU A 225 13.62 -11.00 -2.65
C LEU A 225 13.48 -10.98 -1.13
N ILE A 226 12.39 -10.44 -0.63
CA ILE A 226 12.01 -10.54 0.79
C ILE A 226 10.56 -11.00 0.93
N GLU A 227 10.27 -11.63 2.05
CA GLU A 227 8.88 -11.89 2.43
C GLU A 227 8.20 -10.59 2.91
N SER A 228 6.91 -10.46 2.56
CA SER A 228 6.12 -9.34 3.06
C SER A 228 5.97 -9.40 4.58
N PRO A 229 6.24 -8.30 5.32
CA PRO A 229 6.13 -8.28 6.78
C PRO A 229 4.70 -8.42 7.29
N ILE A 230 3.73 -8.31 6.39
CA ILE A 230 2.30 -8.46 6.70
C ILE A 230 1.60 -9.30 5.63
N THR A 231 0.63 -10.06 6.05
CA THR A 231 -0.30 -10.78 5.15
C THR A 231 -1.35 -9.84 4.58
N GLY A 232 -1.77 -10.11 3.35
CA GLY A 232 -2.84 -9.38 2.66
C GLY A 232 -4.23 -9.77 3.13
#